data_04f770d0cb017f98302a757add363b2a
#
_entry.id   04f770d0cb017f98302a757add363b2a
#
_cell.length_a   1.000
_cell.length_b   1.000
_cell.length_c   1.000
_cell.angle_alpha   90.00
_cell.angle_beta   90.00
_cell.angle_gamma   90.00
#
_symmetry.space_group_name_H-M   'P 1'
#
loop_
_entity.id
_entity.type
_entity.pdbx_description
1 polymer ?
#
loop_
_entity_poly.entity_id
_entity_poly.type
_entity_poly.pdbx_seq_one_letter_code
_entity_poly.pdbx_strand_id
1 'polypeptide(L)'
;MLFRSGLSVLSAFVQTLPLKPGVYRMLNAKGEALYVGKAKSLKKRVASYTRIDRMPMRLQRMVYDTASCEAVVTHTEAEALLLESNLIKQLKPRYNIIFRDDKSFPYIMIPGGHPYPRIVKHRGARPKGSEYFGPFASAYAVNATLTRSEEHTSELQSRL
;
A
#
# COMPACT_ATOMS: atom_id res chain seq x y z
N MET A 1 27.78 13.50 17.43
CA MET A 1 26.85 12.74 16.56
C MET A 1 25.66 13.64 16.25
N LEU A 2 25.57 14.16 15.02
CA LEU A 2 24.41 14.91 14.60
C LEU A 2 23.26 13.90 14.41
N PHE A 3 22.31 13.89 15.32
CA PHE A 3 21.03 13.23 15.13
C PHE A 3 20.35 13.90 13.92
N ARG A 4 20.42 13.25 12.77
CA ARG A 4 19.62 13.68 11.62
C ARG A 4 18.15 13.56 12.04
N SER A 5 17.43 14.66 12.09
CA SER A 5 15.98 14.61 12.33
C SER A 5 15.34 13.74 11.26
N GLY A 6 14.28 12.99 11.59
CA GLY A 6 13.56 12.17 10.60
C GLY A 6 13.13 12.96 9.37
N LEU A 7 12.88 14.28 9.53
CA LEU A 7 12.61 15.18 8.43
C LEU A 7 13.77 15.28 7.43
N SER A 8 15.01 15.38 7.90
CA SER A 8 16.18 15.43 7.01
C SER A 8 16.43 14.08 6.31
N VAL A 9 16.12 12.97 6.97
CA VAL A 9 16.15 11.62 6.38
C VAL A 9 15.15 11.53 5.24
N LEU A 10 13.92 11.93 5.46
CA LEU A 10 12.86 11.93 4.42
C LEU A 10 13.20 12.86 3.27
N SER A 11 13.67 14.08 3.53
CA SER A 11 14.05 15.03 2.50
C SER A 11 15.16 14.50 1.58
N ALA A 12 16.16 13.83 2.14
CA ALA A 12 17.22 13.19 1.38
C ALA A 12 16.67 11.99 0.57
N PHE A 13 15.81 11.18 1.17
CA PHE A 13 15.21 10.02 0.51
C PHE A 13 14.34 10.40 -0.68
N VAL A 14 13.56 11.48 -0.59
CA VAL A 14 12.73 12.00 -1.69
C VAL A 14 13.53 12.26 -2.96
N GLN A 15 14.78 12.71 -2.82
CA GLN A 15 15.65 12.98 -3.97
C GLN A 15 16.00 11.71 -4.76
N THR A 16 15.99 10.57 -4.12
CA THR A 16 16.31 9.27 -4.73
C THR A 16 15.10 8.60 -5.39
N LEU A 17 13.88 9.08 -5.12
CA LEU A 17 12.66 8.41 -5.53
C LEU A 17 12.21 8.78 -6.95
N PRO A 18 11.76 7.79 -7.75
CA PRO A 18 11.17 8.03 -9.06
C PRO A 18 9.70 8.49 -8.96
N LEU A 19 9.21 9.05 -10.06
CA LEU A 19 7.79 9.36 -10.27
C LEU A 19 6.99 8.13 -10.75
N LYS A 20 7.22 6.99 -10.11
CA LYS A 20 6.61 5.69 -10.46
C LYS A 20 5.78 5.16 -9.30
N PRO A 21 4.82 4.24 -9.56
CA PRO A 21 4.09 3.57 -8.51
C PRO A 21 5.00 2.66 -7.69
N GLY A 22 4.61 2.43 -6.45
CA GLY A 22 5.34 1.54 -5.57
C GLY A 22 4.88 1.60 -4.12
N VAL A 23 5.66 0.94 -3.28
CA VAL A 23 5.47 0.88 -1.84
C VAL A 23 6.71 1.43 -1.15
N TYR A 24 6.50 2.22 -0.12
CA TYR A 24 7.57 2.75 0.73
C TYR A 24 7.33 2.37 2.18
N ARG A 25 8.41 2.27 2.94
CA ARG A 25 8.37 2.03 4.37
C ARG A 25 9.33 2.95 5.12
N MET A 26 8.89 3.37 6.29
CA MET A 26 9.65 4.16 7.23
C MET A 26 10.06 3.27 8.39
N LEU A 27 11.34 3.31 8.75
CA LEU A 27 11.95 2.47 9.78
C LEU A 27 12.51 3.33 10.90
N ASN A 28 12.42 2.83 12.14
CA ASN A 28 13.08 3.46 13.28
C ASN A 28 14.59 3.10 13.34
N ALA A 29 15.28 3.60 14.36
CA ALA A 29 16.71 3.34 14.56
C ALA A 29 17.03 1.85 14.83
N LYS A 30 16.05 1.06 15.24
CA LYS A 30 16.19 -0.40 15.43
C LYS A 30 15.91 -1.21 14.16
N GLY A 31 15.53 -0.56 13.06
CA GLY A 31 15.12 -1.22 11.81
C GLY A 31 13.69 -1.75 11.81
N GLU A 32 12.89 -1.40 12.82
CA GLU A 32 11.49 -1.80 12.89
C GLU A 32 10.63 -0.88 12.00
N ALA A 33 9.65 -1.46 11.29
CA ALA A 33 8.75 -0.70 10.44
C ALA A 33 7.80 0.17 11.27
N LEU A 34 7.90 1.48 11.07
CA LEU A 34 6.97 2.46 11.64
C LEU A 34 5.71 2.58 10.77
N TYR A 35 5.89 2.58 9.47
CA TYR A 35 4.81 2.79 8.51
C TYR A 35 5.14 2.14 7.17
N VAL A 36 4.12 1.59 6.54
CA VAL A 36 4.14 1.10 5.14
C VAL A 36 3.04 1.80 4.38
N GLY A 37 3.35 2.34 3.21
CA GLY A 37 2.37 3.00 2.38
C GLY A 37 2.61 2.77 0.89
N LYS A 38 1.53 2.79 0.11
CA LYS A 38 1.59 2.75 -1.36
C LYS A 38 1.48 4.14 -1.97
N ALA A 39 1.95 4.29 -3.17
CA ALA A 39 1.85 5.50 -3.95
C ALA A 39 1.66 5.23 -5.44
N LYS A 40 0.92 6.11 -6.12
CA LYS A 40 0.92 6.20 -7.60
C LYS A 40 2.23 6.81 -8.10
N SER A 41 2.78 7.74 -7.33
CA SER A 41 4.10 8.34 -7.53
C SER A 41 4.81 8.39 -6.18
N LEU A 42 5.83 7.56 -6.02
CA LEU A 42 6.62 7.46 -4.80
C LEU A 42 7.18 8.83 -4.38
N LYS A 43 7.81 9.54 -5.31
CA LYS A 43 8.41 10.86 -5.04
C LYS A 43 7.40 11.87 -4.51
N LYS A 44 6.25 12.01 -5.17
CA LYS A 44 5.20 12.97 -4.76
C LYS A 44 4.61 12.60 -3.40
N ARG A 45 4.37 11.33 -3.16
CA ARG A 45 3.77 10.85 -1.92
C ARG A 45 4.70 11.03 -0.74
N VAL A 46 5.94 10.61 -0.85
CA VAL A 46 6.92 10.73 0.25
C VAL A 46 7.27 12.21 0.51
N ALA A 47 7.36 13.04 -0.53
CA ALA A 47 7.54 14.48 -0.38
C ALA A 47 6.43 15.15 0.44
N SER A 48 5.22 14.62 0.43
CA SER A 48 4.13 15.17 1.25
C SER A 48 4.40 15.09 2.76
N TYR A 49 5.21 14.14 3.21
CA TYR A 49 5.62 14.01 4.62
C TYR A 49 6.69 15.01 5.06
N THR A 50 7.30 15.74 4.14
CA THR A 50 8.24 16.82 4.48
C THR A 50 7.53 18.12 4.91
N ARG A 51 6.21 18.21 4.69
CA ARG A 51 5.37 19.34 5.09
C ARG A 51 4.73 19.08 6.45
N ILE A 52 5.55 19.09 7.50
CA ILE A 52 5.15 18.72 8.87
C ILE A 52 3.98 19.56 9.39
N ASP A 53 3.97 20.88 9.09
CA ASP A 53 2.97 21.81 9.61
C ASP A 53 1.53 21.48 9.23
N ARG A 54 1.34 20.67 8.20
CA ARG A 54 0.02 20.29 7.69
C ARG A 54 -0.43 18.89 8.12
N MET A 55 0.34 18.24 8.99
CA MET A 55 0.05 16.88 9.42
C MET A 55 -0.52 16.79 10.82
N PRO A 56 -1.38 15.79 11.08
CA PRO A 56 -1.75 15.43 12.44
C PRO A 56 -0.52 15.10 13.30
N MET A 57 -0.57 15.41 14.59
CA MET A 57 0.52 15.18 15.56
C MET A 57 1.08 13.76 15.52
N ARG A 58 0.21 12.77 15.31
CA ARG A 58 0.60 11.36 15.21
C ARG A 58 1.56 11.11 14.05
N LEU A 59 1.29 11.70 12.88
CA LEU A 59 2.15 11.56 11.71
C LEU A 59 3.44 12.38 11.84
N GLN A 60 3.37 13.55 12.48
CA GLN A 60 4.57 14.33 12.80
C GLN A 60 5.53 13.49 13.67
N ARG A 61 5.01 12.81 14.69
CA ARG A 61 5.80 11.92 15.56
C ARG A 61 6.42 10.77 14.76
N MET A 62 5.65 10.16 13.86
CA MET A 62 6.17 9.12 12.95
C MET A 62 7.35 9.62 12.12
N VAL A 63 7.25 10.82 11.56
CA VAL A 63 8.34 11.44 10.80
C VAL A 63 9.58 11.66 11.67
N TYR A 64 9.41 12.18 12.89
CA TYR A 64 10.53 12.37 13.82
C TYR A 64 11.21 11.07 14.22
N ASP A 65 10.45 10.00 14.42
CA ASP A 65 10.96 8.67 14.80
C ASP A 65 11.64 7.95 13.62
N THR A 66 11.48 8.43 12.38
CA THR A 66 12.05 7.81 11.18
C THR A 66 13.56 7.99 11.13
N ALA A 67 14.29 6.88 11.15
CA ALA A 67 15.74 6.85 11.03
C ALA A 67 16.22 6.44 9.63
N SER A 68 15.40 5.69 8.88
CA SER A 68 15.67 5.29 7.49
C SER A 68 14.38 5.03 6.72
N CYS A 69 14.48 5.06 5.39
CA CYS A 69 13.37 4.79 4.49
C CYS A 69 13.81 3.84 3.39
N GLU A 70 12.87 3.02 2.94
CA GLU A 70 13.05 2.10 1.82
C GLU A 70 11.86 2.18 0.88
N ALA A 71 12.07 1.92 -0.39
CA ALA A 71 10.98 1.86 -1.38
C ALA A 71 11.20 0.73 -2.39
N VAL A 72 10.09 0.17 -2.84
CA VAL A 72 10.04 -0.81 -3.93
C VAL A 72 9.17 -0.24 -5.03
N VAL A 73 9.76 -0.07 -6.22
CA VAL A 73 9.03 0.33 -7.43
C VAL A 73 8.24 -0.86 -7.95
N THR A 74 6.97 -0.64 -8.27
CA THR A 74 6.11 -1.65 -8.90
C THR A 74 5.75 -1.22 -10.32
N HIS A 75 5.36 -2.18 -11.17
CA HIS A 75 4.95 -1.86 -12.55
C HIS A 75 3.58 -1.19 -12.58
N THR A 76 2.71 -1.56 -11.63
CA THR A 76 1.32 -1.07 -11.57
C THR A 76 0.92 -0.68 -10.16
N GLU A 77 -0.16 0.10 -10.06
CA GLU A 77 -0.79 0.43 -8.77
C GLU A 77 -1.41 -0.80 -8.09
N ALA A 78 -1.87 -1.78 -8.89
CA ALA A 78 -2.42 -3.03 -8.37
C ALA A 78 -1.34 -3.85 -7.65
N GLU A 79 -0.15 -3.96 -8.23
CA GLU A 79 0.99 -4.59 -7.56
C GLU A 79 1.37 -3.86 -6.27
N ALA A 80 1.37 -2.53 -6.29
CA ALA A 80 1.64 -1.73 -5.10
C ALA A 80 0.61 -1.98 -4.00
N LEU A 81 -0.66 -2.11 -4.34
CA LEU A 81 -1.73 -2.41 -3.39
C LEU A 81 -1.54 -3.78 -2.71
N LEU A 82 -1.22 -4.81 -3.50
CA LEU A 82 -0.98 -6.16 -2.98
C LEU A 82 0.28 -6.21 -2.11
N LEU A 83 1.35 -5.59 -2.55
CA LEU A 83 2.60 -5.53 -1.80
C LEU A 83 2.45 -4.78 -0.48
N GLU A 84 1.76 -3.64 -0.47
CA GLU A 84 1.45 -2.88 0.75
C GLU A 84 0.68 -3.75 1.75
N SER A 85 -0.38 -4.42 1.30
CA SER A 85 -1.19 -5.28 2.16
C SER A 85 -0.37 -6.41 2.77
N ASN A 86 0.47 -7.08 1.98
CA ASN A 86 1.34 -8.14 2.45
C ASN A 86 2.37 -7.66 3.47
N LEU A 87 3.00 -6.52 3.21
CA LEU A 87 3.99 -5.93 4.12
C LEU A 87 3.35 -5.47 5.43
N ILE A 88 2.15 -4.89 5.41
CA ILE A 88 1.43 -4.50 6.62
C ILE A 88 1.11 -5.73 7.48
N LYS A 89 0.66 -6.82 6.87
CA LYS A 89 0.39 -8.08 7.59
C LYS A 89 1.65 -8.69 8.20
N GLN A 90 2.74 -8.67 7.46
CA GLN A 90 4.00 -9.27 7.87
C GLN A 90 4.73 -8.46 8.94
N LEU A 91 4.81 -7.13 8.74
CA LEU A 91 5.62 -6.23 9.57
C LEU A 91 4.83 -5.60 10.73
N LYS A 92 3.51 -5.57 10.64
CA LYS A 92 2.60 -4.95 11.64
C LYS A 92 3.07 -3.56 12.08
N PRO A 93 3.24 -2.59 11.15
CA PRO A 93 3.85 -1.31 11.44
C PRO A 93 3.03 -0.52 12.46
N ARG A 94 3.69 0.13 13.38
CA ARG A 94 3.08 0.83 14.53
C ARG A 94 2.08 1.91 14.14
N TYR A 95 2.30 2.63 13.05
CA TYR A 95 1.47 3.75 12.63
C TYR A 95 0.44 3.39 11.56
N ASN A 96 0.46 2.17 11.01
CA ASN A 96 -0.62 1.68 10.17
C ASN A 96 -1.82 1.28 11.02
N ILE A 97 -3.02 1.40 10.42
CA ILE A 97 -4.21 0.79 11.00
C ILE A 97 -4.04 -0.71 10.87
N ILE A 98 -3.97 -1.42 12.01
CA ILE A 98 -3.92 -2.87 12.02
C ILE A 98 -5.30 -3.37 11.60
N PHE A 99 -5.39 -3.95 10.40
CA PHE A 99 -6.59 -4.63 9.95
C PHE A 99 -6.75 -5.90 10.77
N ARG A 100 -7.66 -5.88 11.71
CA ARG A 100 -8.22 -7.10 12.27
C ARG A 100 -9.06 -7.77 11.18
N ASP A 101 -9.28 -9.06 11.31
CA ASP A 101 -10.16 -9.86 10.43
C ASP A 101 -11.61 -9.38 10.61
N ASP A 102 -11.86 -8.14 10.21
CA ASP A 102 -13.15 -7.46 10.34
C ASP A 102 -13.91 -7.62 9.03
N LYS A 103 -15.16 -8.11 9.14
CA LYS A 103 -16.08 -8.28 8.02
C LYS A 103 -16.38 -6.97 7.27
N SER A 104 -16.04 -5.82 7.85
CA SER A 104 -16.23 -4.50 7.25
C SER A 104 -15.21 -4.16 6.17
N PHE A 105 -14.01 -4.76 6.19
CA PHE A 105 -12.96 -4.48 5.20
C PHE A 105 -13.13 -5.30 3.93
N PRO A 106 -12.93 -4.69 2.74
CA PRO A 106 -13.04 -5.39 1.47
C PRO A 106 -11.84 -6.32 1.22
N TYR A 107 -12.14 -7.42 0.57
CA TYR A 107 -11.20 -8.36 -0.03
C TYR A 107 -11.34 -8.37 -1.54
N ILE A 108 -10.30 -8.77 -2.24
CA ILE A 108 -10.38 -9.23 -3.63
C ILE A 108 -10.52 -10.74 -3.58
N MET A 109 -11.53 -11.28 -4.25
CA MET A 109 -11.82 -12.71 -4.31
C MET A 109 -11.69 -13.21 -5.75
N ILE A 110 -11.03 -14.35 -5.90
CA ILE A 110 -11.03 -15.14 -7.12
C ILE A 110 -11.89 -16.39 -6.84
N PRO A 111 -13.10 -16.48 -7.41
CA PRO A 111 -13.97 -17.64 -7.23
C PRO A 111 -13.31 -18.91 -7.75
N GLY A 112 -13.30 -19.97 -6.95
CA GLY A 112 -12.86 -21.29 -7.40
C GLY A 112 -13.93 -22.02 -8.22
N GLY A 113 -13.48 -23.00 -9.02
CA GLY A 113 -14.39 -23.88 -9.75
C GLY A 113 -14.96 -23.35 -11.06
N HIS A 114 -14.54 -22.17 -11.50
CA HIS A 114 -14.94 -21.60 -12.80
C HIS A 114 -13.74 -21.58 -13.77
N PRO A 115 -13.90 -22.02 -15.04
CA PRO A 115 -12.81 -22.05 -16.01
C PRO A 115 -12.26 -20.64 -16.36
N TYR A 116 -13.08 -19.61 -16.17
CA TYR A 116 -12.71 -18.20 -16.35
C TYR A 116 -13.15 -17.41 -15.12
N PRO A 117 -12.40 -17.46 -14.00
CA PRO A 117 -12.80 -16.81 -12.77
C PRO A 117 -12.72 -15.28 -12.91
N ARG A 118 -13.82 -14.61 -12.61
CA ARG A 118 -13.88 -13.16 -12.55
C ARG A 118 -13.41 -12.67 -11.18
N ILE A 119 -12.46 -11.74 -11.16
CA ILE A 119 -11.99 -11.10 -9.93
C ILE A 119 -13.09 -10.18 -9.40
N VAL A 120 -13.51 -10.36 -8.14
CA VAL A 120 -14.59 -9.57 -7.56
C VAL A 120 -14.23 -9.04 -6.17
N LYS A 121 -14.87 -7.93 -5.81
CA LYS A 121 -14.80 -7.41 -4.44
C LYS A 121 -15.68 -8.25 -3.53
N HIS A 122 -15.14 -8.67 -2.39
CA HIS A 122 -15.85 -9.48 -1.40
C HIS A 122 -15.82 -8.82 -0.02
N ARG A 123 -16.93 -8.95 0.70
CA ARG A 123 -17.05 -8.58 2.14
C ARG A 123 -17.80 -9.67 2.88
N GLY A 124 -17.45 -9.90 4.13
CA GLY A 124 -18.13 -10.84 4.99
C GLY A 124 -17.47 -12.22 5.05
N ALA A 125 -18.25 -13.26 5.24
CA ALA A 125 -17.75 -14.64 5.37
C ALA A 125 -16.98 -15.07 4.12
N ARG A 126 -15.93 -15.86 4.32
CA ARG A 126 -15.04 -16.35 3.25
C ARG A 126 -15.31 -17.84 2.99
N PRO A 127 -16.19 -18.18 2.04
CA PRO A 127 -16.44 -19.58 1.68
C PRO A 127 -15.16 -20.30 1.23
N LYS A 128 -15.04 -21.57 1.56
CA LYS A 128 -13.93 -22.41 1.09
C LYS A 128 -14.02 -22.61 -0.42
N GLY A 129 -12.88 -22.78 -1.08
CA GLY A 129 -12.81 -23.03 -2.52
C GLY A 129 -12.60 -21.79 -3.38
N SER A 130 -12.46 -20.62 -2.78
CA SER A 130 -12.07 -19.38 -3.44
C SER A 130 -10.79 -18.82 -2.85
N GLU A 131 -10.03 -18.06 -3.64
CA GLU A 131 -8.84 -17.36 -3.15
C GLU A 131 -9.20 -15.93 -2.72
N TYR A 132 -8.60 -15.47 -1.62
CA TYR A 132 -8.89 -14.16 -1.04
C TYR A 132 -7.60 -13.39 -0.80
N PHE A 133 -7.58 -12.14 -1.27
CA PHE A 133 -6.49 -11.20 -1.05
C PHE A 133 -7.02 -10.01 -0.25
N GLY A 134 -6.33 -9.63 0.77
CA GLY A 134 -6.75 -8.54 1.65
C GLY A 134 -6.57 -8.92 3.13
N PRO A 135 -7.26 -8.24 4.06
CA PRO A 135 -8.18 -7.12 3.85
C PRO A 135 -7.49 -5.83 3.39
N PHE A 136 -8.22 -4.97 2.67
CA PHE A 136 -7.72 -3.67 2.19
C PHE A 136 -8.39 -2.51 2.93
N ALA A 137 -7.60 -1.49 3.27
CA ALA A 137 -8.09 -0.30 3.98
C ALA A 137 -9.04 0.55 3.13
N SER A 138 -8.79 0.59 1.83
CA SER A 138 -9.49 1.48 0.91
C SER A 138 -10.37 0.70 -0.05
N ALA A 139 -11.68 0.80 0.15
CA ALA A 139 -12.66 0.27 -0.82
C ALA A 139 -12.52 0.95 -2.19
N TYR A 140 -12.16 2.24 -2.21
CA TYR A 140 -11.89 2.97 -3.46
C TYR A 140 -10.71 2.37 -4.24
N ALA A 141 -9.59 2.08 -3.56
CA ALA A 141 -8.42 1.47 -4.20
C ALA A 141 -8.74 0.08 -4.77
N VAL A 142 -9.53 -0.72 -4.06
CA VAL A 142 -9.99 -2.03 -4.55
C VAL A 142 -10.87 -1.85 -5.79
N ASN A 143 -11.85 -0.95 -5.76
CA ASN A 143 -12.73 -0.70 -6.91
C ASN A 143 -11.92 -0.21 -8.14
N ALA A 144 -11.01 0.75 -7.95
CA ALA A 144 -10.17 1.25 -9.04
C ALA A 144 -9.31 0.16 -9.67
N THR A 145 -8.78 -0.76 -8.86
CA THR A 145 -7.99 -1.91 -9.34
C THR A 145 -8.86 -2.87 -10.16
N LEU A 146 -10.08 -3.17 -9.68
CA LEU A 146 -11.00 -4.07 -10.37
C LEU A 146 -11.45 -3.49 -11.71
N THR A 147 -11.80 -2.20 -11.75
CA THR A 147 -12.22 -1.52 -13.00
C THR A 147 -11.12 -1.59 -14.06
N ARG A 148 -9.86 -1.32 -13.68
CA ARG A 148 -8.72 -1.44 -14.61
C ARG A 148 -8.50 -2.85 -15.11
N SER A 149 -8.69 -3.86 -14.29
CA SER A 149 -8.54 -5.26 -14.71
C SER A 149 -9.63 -5.66 -15.70
N GLU A 150 -10.86 -5.16 -15.54
CA GLU A 150 -11.97 -5.38 -16.47
C GLU A 150 -11.75 -4.69 -17.82
N GLU A 151 -11.27 -3.45 -17.81
CA GLU A 151 -10.93 -2.69 -19.03
C GLU A 151 -9.84 -3.41 -19.83
N HIS A 152 -8.79 -3.88 -19.16
CA HIS A 152 -7.68 -4.60 -19.81
C HIS A 152 -8.14 -5.94 -20.42
N THR A 153 -9.05 -6.64 -19.77
CA THR A 153 -9.64 -7.89 -20.28
C THR A 153 -10.50 -7.66 -21.52
N SER A 154 -11.31 -6.59 -21.54
CA SER A 154 -12.13 -6.23 -22.70
C SER A 154 -11.29 -5.77 -23.90
N GLU A 155 -10.19 -5.06 -23.70
CA GLU A 155 -9.27 -4.69 -24.77
C GLU A 155 -8.60 -5.92 -25.44
N LEU A 156 -8.24 -6.94 -24.64
CA LEU A 156 -7.70 -8.20 -25.17
C LEU A 156 -8.73 -9.00 -25.96
N GLN A 157 -9.98 -9.01 -25.51
CA GLN A 157 -11.08 -9.69 -26.21
C GLN A 157 -11.47 -9.00 -27.52
N SER A 158 -11.33 -7.68 -27.62
CA SER A 158 -11.62 -6.93 -28.86
C SER A 158 -10.53 -7.06 -29.93
N ARG A 159 -9.37 -7.62 -29.59
CA ARG A 159 -8.24 -7.86 -30.53
C ARG A 159 -8.17 -9.30 -31.08
N LEU A 160 -9.07 -10.18 -30.64
CA LEU A 160 -9.25 -11.55 -31.16
C LEU A 160 -10.41 -11.60 -32.13
#